data_8b3697c217ec59a7d16d3dd643bde27f
#
_entry.id   8b3697c217ec59a7d16d3dd643bde27f
#
_cell.length_a   1.000
_cell.length_b   1.000
_cell.length_c   1.000
_cell.angle_alpha   90.00
_cell.angle_beta   90.00
_cell.angle_gamma   90.00
#
_symmetry.space_group_name_H-M   'P 1'
#
loop_
_entity.id
_entity.type
_entity.pdbx_description
1 polymer ?
#
loop_
_entity_poly.entity_id
_entity_poly.type
_entity_poly.pdbx_seq_one_letter_code
_entity_poly.pdbx_strand_id
1 'polypeptide(L)'
;MRDKEICIALLERLLKLKIKDIQYLEEEKTINIEYAAKSIRLDVYVEESNRVFNLEMQATSQSELPYRSRYYQGMIDLNSIEKGEDYDELKESYVIFICTFDPFGKELVQYTFENLCEEDTTIRLNWC
;
A
#
# COMPACT_ATOMS: atom_id res chain seq x y z
N MET A 1 1.39 19.37 -9.99
CA MET A 1 0.11 19.27 -9.34
C MET A 1 0.26 19.42 -7.82
N ARG A 2 -0.53 20.31 -7.26
CA ARG A 2 -0.48 20.59 -5.82
C ARG A 2 -0.77 19.35 -5.00
N ASP A 3 -1.72 18.55 -5.43
CA ASP A 3 -2.13 17.36 -4.70
C ASP A 3 -1.05 16.29 -4.67
N LYS A 4 -0.26 16.20 -5.72
CA LYS A 4 0.88 15.31 -5.80
C LYS A 4 1.92 15.61 -4.71
N GLU A 5 2.26 16.88 -4.54
CA GLU A 5 3.23 17.30 -3.53
C GLU A 5 2.71 17.02 -2.12
N ILE A 6 1.42 17.26 -1.90
CA ILE A 6 0.77 17.00 -0.62
C ILE A 6 0.79 15.51 -0.31
N CYS A 7 0.46 14.68 -1.27
CA CYS A 7 0.47 13.22 -1.09
C CYS A 7 1.86 12.70 -0.77
N ILE A 8 2.87 13.19 -1.47
CA ILE A 8 4.25 12.80 -1.22
C ILE A 8 4.68 13.22 0.18
N ALA A 9 4.39 14.46 0.56
CA ALA A 9 4.74 14.96 1.89
C ALA A 9 4.06 14.14 2.98
N LEU A 10 2.81 13.77 2.78
CA LEU A 10 2.06 12.94 3.71
C LEU A 10 2.68 11.55 3.85
N LEU A 11 2.99 10.92 2.73
CA LEU A 11 3.62 9.60 2.72
C LEU A 11 4.97 9.61 3.42
N GLU A 12 5.80 10.60 3.13
CA GLU A 12 7.10 10.74 3.78
C GLU A 12 6.97 10.88 5.29
N ARG A 13 5.98 11.63 5.72
CA ARG A 13 5.75 11.86 7.14
C ARG A 13 5.23 10.61 7.85
N LEU A 14 4.27 9.92 7.24
CA LEU A 14 3.67 8.71 7.81
C LEU A 14 4.68 7.57 7.90
N LEU A 15 5.47 7.38 6.87
CA LEU A 15 6.39 6.25 6.77
C LEU A 15 7.80 6.59 7.25
N LYS A 16 8.07 7.85 7.56
CA LYS A 16 9.38 8.34 8.04
C LYS A 16 10.50 7.98 7.07
N LEU A 17 10.24 8.15 5.79
CA LEU A 17 11.21 7.89 4.73
C LEU A 17 11.13 8.98 3.66
N LYS A 18 12.10 8.99 2.74
CA LYS A 18 12.13 9.94 1.63
C LYS A 18 11.70 9.25 0.35
N ILE A 19 10.83 9.90 -0.39
CA ILE A 19 10.41 9.47 -1.72
C ILE A 19 11.23 10.25 -2.73
N LYS A 20 12.16 9.57 -3.41
CA LYS A 20 13.15 10.26 -4.22
C LYS A 20 12.94 10.15 -5.71
N ASP A 21 12.46 9.04 -6.17
CA ASP A 21 12.60 8.67 -7.57
C ASP A 21 11.25 8.20 -8.10
N ILE A 22 10.29 9.13 -8.14
CA ILE A 22 8.94 8.79 -8.57
C ILE A 22 8.95 8.50 -10.07
N GLN A 23 8.70 7.25 -10.42
CA GLN A 23 8.58 6.82 -11.79
C GLN A 23 7.15 6.92 -12.29
N TYR A 24 6.18 6.84 -11.38
CA TYR A 24 4.77 6.82 -11.75
C TYR A 24 3.92 7.30 -10.58
N LEU A 25 2.97 8.16 -10.88
CA LEU A 25 1.96 8.59 -9.92
C LEU A 25 0.63 8.76 -10.67
N GLU A 26 -0.41 8.14 -10.15
CA GLU A 26 -1.74 8.22 -10.75
C GLU A 26 -2.79 8.31 -9.65
N GLU A 27 -3.72 9.23 -9.85
CA GLU A 27 -4.92 9.31 -9.04
C GLU A 27 -5.98 8.39 -9.66
N GLU A 28 -6.75 7.71 -8.81
CA GLU A 28 -7.83 6.83 -9.23
C GLU A 28 -7.38 5.72 -10.19
N LYS A 29 -6.24 5.09 -9.88
CA LYS A 29 -5.75 3.99 -10.69
C LYS A 29 -6.62 2.75 -10.54
N THR A 30 -7.05 2.19 -11.68
CA THR A 30 -7.77 0.92 -11.71
C THR A 30 -6.81 -0.21 -12.05
N ILE A 31 -6.82 -1.25 -11.23
CA ILE A 31 -6.10 -2.49 -11.51
C ILE A 31 -7.13 -3.55 -11.84
N ASN A 32 -7.06 -4.07 -13.07
CA ASN A 32 -7.99 -5.07 -13.57
C ASN A 32 -7.16 -6.20 -14.18
N ILE A 33 -7.12 -7.33 -13.50
CA ILE A 33 -6.37 -8.50 -13.94
C ILE A 33 -7.37 -9.55 -14.41
N GLU A 34 -7.13 -10.11 -15.60
CA GLU A 34 -8.07 -10.98 -16.30
C GLU A 34 -8.65 -12.10 -15.45
N TYR A 35 -7.81 -12.72 -14.62
CA TYR A 35 -8.24 -13.85 -13.79
C TYR A 35 -8.58 -13.47 -12.35
N ALA A 36 -8.52 -12.18 -12.02
CA ALA A 36 -8.87 -11.74 -10.68
C ALA A 36 -10.38 -11.75 -10.50
N ALA A 37 -10.83 -12.19 -9.34
CA ALA A 37 -12.24 -12.22 -9.00
C ALA A 37 -12.85 -10.82 -8.94
N LYS A 38 -12.02 -9.81 -8.67
CA LYS A 38 -12.49 -8.46 -8.42
C LYS A 38 -11.40 -7.47 -8.80
N SER A 39 -11.72 -6.54 -9.68
CA SER A 39 -10.84 -5.41 -9.95
C SER A 39 -10.84 -4.45 -8.77
N ILE A 40 -9.78 -3.65 -8.64
CA ILE A 40 -9.69 -2.64 -7.59
C ILE A 40 -9.42 -1.27 -8.22
N ARG A 41 -9.89 -0.23 -7.53
CA ARG A 41 -9.56 1.14 -7.86
C ARG A 41 -8.84 1.76 -6.65
N LEU A 42 -7.67 2.30 -6.91
CA LEU A 42 -6.81 2.89 -5.88
C LEU A 42 -6.92 4.41 -5.96
N ASP A 43 -7.12 5.06 -4.82
CA ASP A 43 -7.31 6.52 -4.78
C ASP A 43 -6.05 7.26 -5.23
N VAL A 44 -4.92 6.90 -4.67
CA VAL A 44 -3.62 7.45 -5.09
C VAL A 44 -2.61 6.32 -5.15
N TYR A 45 -1.92 6.23 -6.27
CA TYR A 45 -0.92 5.21 -6.50
C TYR A 45 0.41 5.88 -6.86
N VAL A 46 1.45 5.59 -6.10
CA VAL A 46 2.78 6.15 -6.32
C VAL A 46 3.78 5.01 -6.47
N GLU A 47 4.58 5.06 -7.53
CA GLU A 47 5.56 4.02 -7.80
C GLU A 47 6.95 4.63 -7.90
N GLU A 48 7.87 4.11 -7.09
CA GLU A 48 9.29 4.37 -7.18
C GLU A 48 9.99 3.19 -7.88
N SER A 49 11.31 3.25 -7.99
CA SER A 49 12.08 2.17 -8.61
C SER A 49 11.94 0.84 -7.86
N ASN A 50 11.82 0.87 -6.54
CA ASN A 50 11.77 -0.35 -5.72
C ASN A 50 10.64 -0.36 -4.69
N ARG A 51 9.77 0.65 -4.69
CA ARG A 51 8.66 0.73 -3.74
C ARG A 51 7.38 1.20 -4.43
N VAL A 52 6.25 0.73 -3.91
CA VAL A 52 4.92 1.11 -4.38
C VAL A 52 4.09 1.53 -3.18
N PHE A 53 3.41 2.65 -3.30
CA PHE A 53 2.54 3.17 -2.26
C PHE A 53 1.12 3.30 -2.80
N ASN A 54 0.17 2.80 -2.05
CA ASN A 54 -1.24 3.04 -2.31
C ASN A 54 -1.86 3.76 -1.14
N LEU A 55 -2.50 4.89 -1.41
CA LEU A 55 -3.14 5.72 -0.40
C LEU A 55 -4.64 5.73 -0.64
N GLU A 56 -5.42 5.37 0.39
CA GLU A 56 -6.87 5.27 0.33
C GLU A 56 -7.50 6.11 1.41
N MET A 57 -8.54 6.88 1.04
CA MET A 57 -9.38 7.58 2.01
C MET A 57 -10.55 6.70 2.40
N GLN A 58 -10.78 6.56 3.70
CA GLN A 58 -11.85 5.72 4.23
C GLN A 58 -12.73 6.55 5.17
N ALA A 59 -13.92 6.90 4.70
CA ALA A 59 -14.83 7.78 5.43
C ALA A 59 -15.81 7.04 6.34
N THR A 60 -16.10 5.78 6.06
CA THR A 60 -17.06 4.98 6.83
C THR A 60 -16.37 3.76 7.43
N SER A 61 -16.79 3.43 8.66
CA SER A 61 -16.26 2.25 9.35
C SER A 61 -16.68 0.99 8.61
N GLN A 62 -15.71 0.16 8.27
CA GLN A 62 -15.93 -1.13 7.62
C GLN A 62 -15.03 -2.17 8.27
N SER A 63 -15.62 -3.30 8.61
CA SER A 63 -14.89 -4.43 9.18
C SER A 63 -13.99 -5.12 8.16
N GLU A 64 -14.05 -4.68 6.91
CA GLU A 64 -13.35 -5.31 5.80
C GLU A 64 -11.93 -4.83 5.57
N LEU A 65 -11.47 -3.82 6.32
CA LEU A 65 -10.14 -3.23 6.09
C LEU A 65 -9.01 -4.25 6.03
N PRO A 66 -8.91 -5.22 6.97
CA PRO A 66 -7.83 -6.21 6.89
C PRO A 66 -7.89 -7.05 5.61
N TYR A 67 -9.08 -7.43 5.19
CA TYR A 67 -9.27 -8.23 3.98
C TYR A 67 -8.96 -7.41 2.73
N ARG A 68 -9.42 -6.17 2.69
CA ARG A 68 -9.15 -5.26 1.57
C ARG A 68 -7.65 -4.96 1.47
N SER A 69 -6.99 -4.76 2.58
CA SER A 69 -5.55 -4.52 2.61
C SER A 69 -4.80 -5.69 1.97
N ARG A 70 -5.16 -6.92 2.36
CA ARG A 70 -4.53 -8.12 1.81
C ARG A 70 -4.81 -8.29 0.32
N TYR A 71 -6.04 -8.03 -0.10
CA TYR A 71 -6.42 -8.15 -1.50
C TYR A 71 -5.70 -7.11 -2.35
N TYR A 72 -5.61 -5.88 -1.87
CA TYR A 72 -4.91 -4.80 -2.56
C TYR A 72 -3.42 -5.11 -2.70
N GLN A 73 -2.79 -5.65 -1.67
CA GLN A 73 -1.39 -6.08 -1.73
C GLN A 73 -1.20 -7.11 -2.84
N GLY A 74 -2.07 -8.12 -2.88
CA GLY A 74 -1.99 -9.15 -3.91
C GLY A 74 -2.18 -8.59 -5.32
N MET A 75 -3.13 -7.69 -5.51
CA MET A 75 -3.40 -7.07 -6.82
C MET A 75 -2.25 -6.17 -7.26
N ILE A 76 -1.65 -5.43 -6.35
CA ILE A 76 -0.47 -4.61 -6.63
C ILE A 76 0.68 -5.50 -7.09
N ASP A 77 0.91 -6.60 -6.40
CA ASP A 77 1.97 -7.55 -6.75
C ASP A 77 1.72 -8.17 -8.12
N LEU A 78 0.49 -8.61 -8.39
CA LEU A 78 0.13 -9.17 -9.69
C LEU A 78 0.30 -8.15 -10.82
N ASN A 79 0.04 -6.88 -10.54
CA ASN A 79 0.21 -5.81 -11.53
C ASN A 79 1.67 -5.43 -11.73
N SER A 80 2.52 -5.67 -10.74
CA SER A 80 3.91 -5.23 -10.74
C SER A 80 4.87 -6.21 -11.41
N ILE A 81 4.52 -7.50 -11.41
CA ILE A 81 5.38 -8.55 -11.96
C ILE A 81 4.77 -9.10 -13.24
N GLU A 82 5.60 -9.27 -14.26
CA GLU A 82 5.18 -9.86 -15.53
C GLU A 82 5.50 -11.36 -15.55
N LYS A 83 4.82 -12.06 -16.45
CA LYS A 83 5.03 -13.49 -16.64
C LYS A 83 6.48 -13.76 -17.05
N GLY A 84 7.14 -14.64 -16.32
CA GLY A 84 8.53 -15.00 -16.58
C GLY A 84 9.55 -14.21 -15.77
N GLU A 85 9.11 -13.19 -15.03
CA GLU A 85 9.97 -12.47 -14.11
C GLU A 85 10.16 -13.27 -12.81
N ASP A 86 11.28 -13.05 -12.16
CA ASP A 86 11.55 -13.68 -10.85
C ASP A 86 10.79 -12.97 -9.75
N TYR A 87 10.50 -13.69 -8.67
CA TYR A 87 9.77 -13.13 -7.54
C TYR A 87 10.48 -11.95 -6.87
N ASP A 88 11.80 -11.91 -6.94
CA ASP A 88 12.58 -10.82 -6.37
C ASP A 88 12.46 -9.50 -7.14
N GLU A 89 11.79 -9.52 -8.28
CA GLU A 89 11.42 -8.30 -9.00
C GLU A 89 10.22 -7.59 -8.36
N LEU A 90 9.52 -8.24 -7.42
CA LEU A 90 8.44 -7.59 -6.69
C LEU A 90 9.00 -6.45 -5.84
N LYS A 91 8.30 -5.32 -5.90
CA LYS A 91 8.66 -4.14 -5.12
C LYS A 91 8.09 -4.22 -3.72
N GLU A 92 8.77 -3.58 -2.79
CA GLU A 92 8.21 -3.37 -1.47
C GLU A 92 6.94 -2.52 -1.61
N SER A 93 5.84 -2.95 -1.02
CA SER A 93 4.55 -2.27 -1.21
C SER A 93 3.94 -1.85 0.13
N TYR A 94 3.26 -0.71 0.09
CA TYR A 94 2.58 -0.13 1.24
C TYR A 94 1.14 0.18 0.86
N VAL A 95 0.20 -0.35 1.63
CA VAL A 95 -1.21 -0.01 1.51
C VAL A 95 -1.57 0.82 2.74
N ILE A 96 -2.02 2.04 2.51
CA ILE A 96 -2.27 3.02 3.56
C ILE A 96 -3.72 3.46 3.51
N PHE A 97 -4.44 3.25 4.61
CA PHE A 97 -5.81 3.76 4.76
C PHE A 97 -5.79 4.96 5.69
N ILE A 98 -6.29 6.09 5.20
CA ILE A 98 -6.52 7.27 6.03
C ILE A 98 -7.99 7.25 6.43
N CYS A 99 -8.24 6.97 7.71
CA CYS A 99 -9.58 6.76 8.22
C CYS A 99 -10.06 7.98 8.99
N THR A 100 -11.33 8.35 8.81
CA THR A 100 -11.98 9.39 9.61
C THR A 100 -12.52 8.84 10.91
N PHE A 101 -12.25 7.60 11.23
CA PHE A 101 -12.69 6.87 12.41
C PHE A 101 -11.53 6.03 12.93
N ASP A 102 -11.67 5.49 14.14
CA ASP A 102 -10.66 4.61 14.73
C ASP A 102 -11.01 3.15 14.39
N PRO A 103 -10.31 2.53 13.43
CA PRO A 103 -10.69 1.19 12.95
C PRO A 103 -10.50 0.07 13.98
N PHE A 104 -9.66 0.27 14.98
CA PHE A 104 -9.34 -0.76 15.96
C PHE A 104 -9.73 -0.40 17.38
N GLY A 105 -10.21 0.82 17.61
CA GLY A 105 -10.73 1.25 18.91
C GLY A 105 -9.71 1.34 20.04
N LYS A 106 -8.43 1.50 19.72
CA LYS A 106 -7.37 1.59 20.71
C LYS A 106 -6.85 3.01 20.89
N GLU A 107 -7.51 3.99 20.27
CA GLU A 107 -7.22 5.42 20.41
C GLU A 107 -5.79 5.79 19.98
N LEU A 108 -5.22 5.05 19.02
CA LEU A 108 -3.94 5.38 18.45
C LEU A 108 -4.13 6.21 17.17
N VAL A 109 -3.21 7.13 16.94
CA VAL A 109 -3.24 7.98 15.74
C VAL A 109 -2.87 7.18 14.50
N GLN A 110 -2.04 6.18 14.67
CA GLN A 110 -1.55 5.36 13.56
C GLN A 110 -1.42 3.91 14.01
N TYR A 111 -1.83 3.01 13.12
CA TYR A 111 -1.65 1.57 13.29
C TYR A 111 -0.83 1.06 12.12
N THR A 112 0.31 0.43 12.41
CA THR A 112 1.20 -0.10 11.38
C THR A 112 1.30 -1.61 11.54
N PHE A 113 1.11 -2.33 10.44
CA PHE A 113 1.13 -3.78 10.41
C PHE A 113 2.26 -4.28 9.51
N GLU A 114 3.03 -5.20 10.02
CA GLU A 114 4.10 -5.87 9.29
C GLU A 114 4.03 -7.37 9.55
N ASN A 115 4.60 -8.15 8.65
CA ASN A 115 4.71 -9.58 8.87
C ASN A 115 5.95 -9.85 9.72
N LEU A 116 5.73 -10.31 10.94
CA LEU A 116 6.78 -10.60 11.89
C LEU A 116 6.77 -12.06 12.27
N CYS A 117 7.93 -12.58 12.63
CA CYS A 117 8.05 -13.91 13.23
C CYS A 117 7.56 -13.83 14.68
N GLU A 118 6.56 -14.64 15.03
CA GLU A 118 6.04 -14.65 16.40
C GLU A 118 7.06 -15.12 17.42
N GLU A 119 7.92 -16.05 17.03
CA GLU A 119 8.96 -16.61 17.89
C GLU A 119 10.10 -15.64 18.14
N ASP A 120 10.29 -14.69 17.24
CA ASP A 120 11.30 -13.63 17.38
C ASP A 120 10.84 -12.40 16.57
N THR A 121 10.26 -11.44 17.25
CA THR A 121 9.66 -10.26 16.60
C THR A 121 10.68 -9.29 16.00
N THR A 122 11.99 -9.57 16.13
CA THR A 122 12.99 -8.79 15.40
C THR A 122 13.17 -9.28 13.96
N ILE A 123 12.62 -10.44 13.64
CA ILE A 123 12.66 -11.01 12.29
C ILE A 123 11.41 -10.59 11.54
N ARG A 124 11.59 -9.93 10.41
CA ARG A 124 10.50 -9.48 9.54
C ARG A 124 10.46 -10.31 8.27
N LEU A 125 9.26 -10.65 7.85
CA LEU A 125 9.08 -11.33 6.57
C LEU A 125 8.83 -10.27 5.50
N ASN A 126 9.81 -9.47 5.27
CA ASN A 126 9.83 -8.51 4.17
C ASN A 126 11.23 -8.51 3.57
N TRP A 127 11.27 -8.13 2.36
CA TRP A 127 12.49 -8.32 1.61
C TRP A 127 12.94 -7.06 1.05
N CYS A 128 14.08 -6.78 1.30
CA CYS A 128 14.72 -5.65 0.68
C CYS A 128 15.80 -6.12 -0.23
#